data_e27597f1b41700b7277efddfad634712
#
_entry.id   e27597f1b41700b7277efddfad634712
#
_cell.length_a   1.000
_cell.length_b   1.000
_cell.length_c   1.000
_cell.angle_alpha   90.00
_cell.angle_beta   90.00
_cell.angle_gamma   90.00
#
_symmetry.space_group_name_H-M   'P 1'
#
loop_
_entity.id
_entity.type
_entity.pdbx_description
1 polymer ?
#
loop_
_entity_poly.entity_id
_entity_poly.type
_entity_poly.pdbx_seq_one_letter_code
_entity_poly.pdbx_strand_id
1 'polypeptide(L)'
;EVNKARKALEGWSDLAEQYGVRVCYHTHSQRCLGLNAGTLAHMIRGFDPQRIGAFLDAGHLRAEGEEFDVAVSIVREHLSMVAVKDFLLERVDRENHGAVRCRVVEAGQGMCDWTAIFAELKRIGFDGPISIHCEFEVDESQRMDAIRREVTFFKQLKEKTGA
;
A
#
# COMPACT_ATOMS: atom_id res chain seq x y z
N GLU A 1 2.96 -22.48 2.10
CA GLU A 1 2.31 -21.31 2.73
C GLU A 1 1.32 -20.65 1.76
N VAL A 2 1.68 -20.37 0.49
CA VAL A 2 0.76 -19.75 -0.49
C VAL A 2 -0.54 -20.53 -0.65
N ASN A 3 -0.47 -21.85 -0.83
CA ASN A 3 -1.68 -22.69 -0.95
C ASN A 3 -2.55 -22.65 0.31
N LYS A 4 -1.94 -22.55 1.49
CA LYS A 4 -2.66 -22.39 2.75
C LYS A 4 -3.37 -21.05 2.83
N ALA A 5 -2.70 -19.97 2.40
CA ALA A 5 -3.30 -18.64 2.33
C ALA A 5 -4.45 -18.59 1.32
N ARG A 6 -4.28 -19.17 0.13
CA ARG A 6 -5.34 -19.25 -0.87
C ARG A 6 -6.57 -20.00 -0.37
N LYS A 7 -6.38 -21.13 0.34
CA LYS A 7 -7.48 -21.86 0.97
C LYS A 7 -8.21 -21.03 2.03
N ALA A 8 -7.50 -20.20 2.79
CA ALA A 8 -8.13 -19.26 3.71
C ALA A 8 -8.92 -18.17 2.97
N LEU A 9 -8.42 -17.69 1.83
CA LEU A 9 -9.12 -16.71 1.00
C LEU A 9 -10.42 -17.26 0.40
N GLU A 10 -10.55 -18.58 0.14
CA GLU A 10 -11.82 -19.20 -0.26
C GLU A 10 -12.92 -18.92 0.79
N GLY A 11 -12.63 -19.20 2.06
CA GLY A 11 -13.58 -18.91 3.15
C GLY A 11 -13.89 -17.43 3.32
N TRP A 12 -12.91 -16.55 3.10
CA TRP A 12 -13.13 -15.10 3.12
C TRP A 12 -13.97 -14.65 1.91
N SER A 13 -13.79 -15.26 0.75
CA SER A 13 -14.61 -14.97 -0.44
C SER A 13 -16.09 -15.33 -0.23
N ASP A 14 -16.35 -16.47 0.43
CA ASP A 14 -17.71 -16.90 0.77
C ASP A 14 -18.38 -15.95 1.75
N LEU A 15 -17.64 -15.52 2.79
CA LEU A 15 -18.12 -14.50 3.74
C LEU A 15 -18.35 -13.15 3.07
N ALA A 16 -17.45 -12.74 2.17
CA ALA A 16 -17.60 -11.50 1.41
C ALA A 16 -18.90 -11.49 0.60
N GLU A 17 -19.22 -12.60 -0.06
CA GLU A 17 -20.50 -12.77 -0.75
C GLU A 17 -21.69 -12.71 0.20
N GLN A 18 -21.63 -13.46 1.28
CA GLN A 18 -22.74 -13.55 2.25
C GLN A 18 -23.09 -12.18 2.85
N TYR A 19 -22.09 -11.34 3.12
CA TYR A 19 -22.29 -10.04 3.78
C TYR A 19 -22.29 -8.85 2.83
N GLY A 20 -22.12 -9.06 1.52
CA GLY A 20 -22.04 -7.98 0.54
C GLY A 20 -20.87 -7.02 0.76
N VAL A 21 -19.74 -7.54 1.20
CA VAL A 21 -18.51 -6.76 1.45
C VAL A 21 -17.37 -7.25 0.58
N ARG A 22 -16.30 -6.47 0.47
CA ARG A 22 -15.07 -6.88 -0.19
C ARG A 22 -13.97 -7.07 0.84
N VAL A 23 -13.30 -8.21 0.82
CA VAL A 23 -12.10 -8.47 1.62
C VAL A 23 -10.87 -8.15 0.77
N CYS A 24 -10.02 -7.25 1.25
CA CYS A 24 -8.85 -6.82 0.51
C CYS A 24 -7.56 -7.36 1.15
N TYR A 25 -6.68 -7.90 0.31
CA TYR A 25 -5.35 -8.30 0.76
C TYR A 25 -4.39 -7.12 0.65
N HIS A 26 -3.80 -6.75 1.78
CA HIS A 26 -2.88 -5.61 1.90
C HIS A 26 -1.44 -6.02 1.56
N THR A 27 -0.79 -5.31 0.63
CA THR A 27 0.64 -5.49 0.38
C THR A 27 1.43 -4.96 1.58
N HIS A 28 2.43 -5.73 2.01
CA HIS A 28 3.24 -5.36 3.16
C HIS A 28 4.68 -5.86 2.99
N SER A 29 5.65 -5.00 3.22
CA SER A 29 7.08 -5.32 3.15
C SER A 29 7.51 -6.35 4.20
N GLN A 30 8.76 -6.78 4.12
CA GLN A 30 9.39 -7.77 4.97
C GLN A 30 8.90 -9.19 4.68
N ARG A 31 8.63 -10.01 5.70
CA ARG A 31 8.31 -11.44 5.57
C ARG A 31 6.82 -11.72 5.32
N CYS A 32 6.17 -10.92 4.53
CA CYS A 32 4.75 -11.08 4.19
C CYS A 32 4.57 -11.79 2.85
N LEU A 33 3.52 -12.60 2.71
CA LEU A 33 3.21 -13.29 1.45
C LEU A 33 2.81 -12.31 0.35
N GLY A 34 2.14 -11.23 0.69
CA GLY A 34 1.80 -10.14 -0.23
C GLY A 34 2.88 -9.06 -0.27
N LEU A 35 4.15 -9.44 -0.37
CA LEU A 35 5.30 -8.55 -0.37
C LEU A 35 5.25 -7.50 -1.49
N ASN A 36 4.81 -7.91 -2.66
CA ASN A 36 4.70 -7.09 -3.87
C ASN A 36 3.46 -7.48 -4.68
N ALA A 37 3.18 -6.70 -5.73
CA ALA A 37 2.00 -6.94 -6.56
C ALA A 37 2.03 -8.29 -7.28
N GLY A 38 3.20 -8.78 -7.67
CA GLY A 38 3.33 -10.10 -8.30
C GLY A 38 2.95 -11.25 -7.37
N THR A 39 3.41 -11.23 -6.13
CA THR A 39 3.04 -12.23 -5.12
C THR A 39 1.59 -12.10 -4.69
N LEU A 40 1.09 -10.87 -4.57
CA LEU A 40 -0.33 -10.61 -4.32
C LEU A 40 -1.20 -11.17 -5.44
N ALA A 41 -0.89 -10.86 -6.71
CA ALA A 41 -1.61 -11.37 -7.86
C ALA A 41 -1.64 -12.90 -7.89
N HIS A 42 -0.53 -13.55 -7.55
CA HIS A 42 -0.48 -15.00 -7.46
C HIS A 42 -1.44 -15.55 -6.38
N MET A 43 -1.61 -14.84 -5.28
CA MET A 43 -2.54 -15.26 -4.22
C MET A 43 -4.01 -15.05 -4.57
N ILE A 44 -4.36 -13.91 -5.20
CA ILE A 44 -5.75 -13.55 -5.45
C ILE A 44 -6.27 -13.98 -6.83
N ARG A 45 -5.40 -14.48 -7.71
CA ARG A 45 -5.78 -14.94 -9.04
C ARG A 45 -6.92 -15.97 -8.98
N GLY A 46 -7.97 -15.74 -9.78
CA GLY A 46 -9.13 -16.62 -9.92
C GLY A 46 -10.23 -16.39 -8.90
N PHE A 47 -10.05 -15.49 -7.95
CA PHE A 47 -11.14 -14.99 -7.12
C PHE A 47 -11.92 -13.88 -7.86
N ASP A 48 -13.18 -13.73 -7.50
CA ASP A 48 -14.00 -12.60 -7.96
C ASP A 48 -13.46 -11.28 -7.39
N PRO A 49 -13.09 -10.29 -8.22
CA PRO A 49 -12.60 -8.99 -7.74
C PRO A 49 -13.59 -8.21 -6.86
N GLN A 50 -14.89 -8.53 -6.96
CA GLN A 50 -15.89 -7.93 -6.08
C GLN A 50 -15.87 -8.52 -4.66
N ARG A 51 -15.27 -9.69 -4.47
CA ARG A 51 -15.18 -10.39 -3.18
C ARG A 51 -13.79 -10.30 -2.58
N ILE A 52 -12.74 -10.53 -3.41
CA ILE A 52 -11.34 -10.45 -2.98
C ILE A 52 -10.63 -9.37 -3.78
N GLY A 53 -10.25 -8.31 -3.10
CA GLY A 53 -9.57 -7.16 -3.67
C GLY A 53 -8.08 -7.07 -3.32
N ALA A 54 -7.38 -6.21 -4.06
CA ALA A 54 -6.03 -5.78 -3.76
C ALA A 54 -6.05 -4.46 -3.00
N PHE A 55 -5.34 -4.39 -1.89
CA PHE A 55 -5.06 -3.18 -1.14
C PHE A 55 -3.57 -2.87 -1.27
N LEU A 56 -3.22 -2.01 -2.21
CA LEU A 56 -1.83 -1.64 -2.48
C LEU A 56 -1.37 -0.56 -1.49
N ASP A 57 -0.29 -0.84 -0.79
CA ASP A 57 0.42 0.15 0.03
C ASP A 57 1.63 0.68 -0.75
N ALA A 58 1.55 1.94 -1.17
CA ALA A 58 2.57 2.57 -2.00
C ALA A 58 3.94 2.61 -1.31
N GLY A 59 3.97 2.85 0.00
CA GLY A 59 5.21 2.88 0.77
C GLY A 59 5.85 1.51 0.88
N HIS A 60 5.08 0.46 1.17
CA HIS A 60 5.62 -0.90 1.24
C HIS A 60 6.13 -1.39 -0.11
N LEU A 61 5.42 -1.12 -1.21
CA LEU A 61 5.89 -1.43 -2.55
C LEU A 61 7.23 -0.74 -2.83
N ARG A 62 7.32 0.57 -2.54
CA ARG A 62 8.56 1.33 -2.76
C ARG A 62 9.70 0.84 -1.89
N ALA A 63 9.46 0.45 -0.65
CA ALA A 63 10.48 -0.11 0.25
C ALA A 63 11.05 -1.44 -0.28
N GLU A 64 10.27 -2.22 -1.01
CA GLU A 64 10.69 -3.46 -1.66
C GLU A 64 11.17 -3.27 -3.12
N GLY A 65 11.25 -2.01 -3.58
CA GLY A 65 11.78 -1.66 -4.90
C GLY A 65 10.80 -1.81 -6.06
N GLU A 66 9.50 -1.90 -5.80
CA GLU A 66 8.47 -1.97 -6.83
C GLU A 66 7.88 -0.58 -7.10
N GLU A 67 7.80 -0.21 -8.38
CA GLU A 67 7.16 1.04 -8.80
C GLU A 67 5.63 0.89 -8.78
N PHE A 68 4.94 1.95 -8.36
CA PHE A 68 3.50 1.90 -8.12
C PHE A 68 2.67 1.64 -9.38
N ASP A 69 3.03 2.22 -10.51
CA ASP A 69 2.38 2.00 -11.81
C ASP A 69 2.52 0.56 -12.30
N VAL A 70 3.68 -0.06 -12.07
CA VAL A 70 3.90 -1.49 -12.35
C VAL A 70 3.00 -2.33 -11.47
N ALA A 71 2.97 -2.07 -10.17
CA ALA A 71 2.10 -2.78 -9.23
C ALA A 71 0.62 -2.68 -9.62
N VAL A 72 0.15 -1.47 -9.95
CA VAL A 72 -1.21 -1.22 -10.45
C VAL A 72 -1.50 -2.05 -11.70
N SER A 73 -0.57 -2.08 -12.66
CA SER A 73 -0.77 -2.86 -13.90
C SER A 73 -0.97 -4.35 -13.65
N ILE A 74 -0.31 -4.90 -12.64
CA ILE A 74 -0.36 -6.33 -12.28
C ILE A 74 -1.70 -6.71 -11.63
N VAL A 75 -2.25 -5.85 -10.75
CA VAL A 75 -3.46 -6.16 -9.97
C VAL A 75 -4.68 -5.33 -10.37
N ARG A 76 -4.65 -4.71 -11.53
CA ARG A 76 -5.63 -3.73 -12.01
C ARG A 76 -7.09 -4.11 -11.75
N GLU A 77 -7.47 -5.34 -12.08
CA GLU A 77 -8.85 -5.84 -11.96
C GLU A 77 -9.30 -5.98 -10.51
N HIS A 78 -8.34 -6.25 -9.61
CA HIS A 78 -8.59 -6.43 -8.18
C HIS A 78 -8.33 -5.17 -7.35
N LEU A 79 -7.75 -4.10 -7.92
CA LEU A 79 -7.39 -2.90 -7.17
C LEU A 79 -8.64 -2.28 -6.53
N SER A 80 -8.67 -2.27 -5.22
CA SER A 80 -9.84 -1.87 -4.43
C SER A 80 -9.55 -0.75 -3.44
N MET A 81 -8.35 -0.73 -2.89
CA MET A 81 -7.90 0.26 -1.91
C MET A 81 -6.44 0.61 -2.14
N VAL A 82 -6.06 1.80 -1.72
CA VAL A 82 -4.66 2.24 -1.70
C VAL A 82 -4.31 2.76 -0.31
N ALA A 83 -3.20 2.28 0.26
CA ALA A 83 -2.60 2.89 1.44
C ALA A 83 -1.47 3.82 1.03
N VAL A 84 -1.37 4.93 1.75
CA VAL A 84 -0.30 5.90 1.57
C VAL A 84 0.45 6.08 2.89
N LYS A 85 1.73 5.75 2.85
CA LYS A 85 2.73 6.05 3.88
C LYS A 85 4.10 6.15 3.21
N ASP A 86 5.00 6.89 3.79
CA ASP A 86 6.32 7.09 3.21
C ASP A 86 7.40 6.39 4.05
N PHE A 87 8.40 5.88 3.36
CA PHE A 87 9.53 5.20 3.99
C PHE A 87 10.85 5.85 3.59
N LEU A 88 11.75 5.91 4.56
CA LEU A 88 13.15 6.22 4.35
C LEU A 88 13.99 4.97 4.67
N LEU A 89 14.81 4.54 3.70
CA LEU A 89 15.78 3.49 3.89
C LEU A 89 17.13 4.10 4.24
N GLU A 90 17.64 3.74 5.41
CA GLU A 90 18.92 4.21 5.91
C GLU A 90 19.88 3.04 6.06
N ARG A 91 21.09 3.15 5.45
CA ARG A 91 22.13 2.18 5.74
C ARG A 91 22.64 2.42 7.15
N VAL A 92 22.43 1.45 8.00
CA VAL A 92 22.89 1.47 9.37
C VAL A 92 24.14 0.65 9.58
N ASP A 93 24.77 0.07 9.89
CA ASP A 93 26.00 -0.74 10.04
C ASP A 93 26.85 -0.72 8.75
N ARG A 94 27.66 0.31 8.63
CA ARG A 94 28.53 0.51 7.46
C ARG A 94 29.75 -0.43 7.45
N GLU A 95 30.08 -1.04 8.56
CA GLU A 95 31.22 -1.94 8.71
C GLU A 95 30.82 -3.38 8.35
N ASN A 96 29.57 -3.75 8.63
CA ASN A 96 29.03 -5.06 8.27
C ASN A 96 28.05 -4.91 7.10
N HIS A 97 28.23 -5.65 6.07
CA HIS A 97 27.50 -5.51 4.81
C HIS A 97 25.98 -5.61 4.96
N GLY A 98 25.29 -4.59 4.50
CA GLY A 98 23.88 -4.69 4.11
C GLY A 98 22.83 -4.48 5.18
N ALA A 99 23.16 -4.03 6.38
CA ALA A 99 22.13 -3.65 7.35
C ALA A 99 21.45 -2.35 6.92
N VAL A 100 20.14 -2.43 6.73
CA VAL A 100 19.28 -1.32 6.34
C VAL A 100 18.18 -1.17 7.39
N ARG A 101 17.97 0.05 7.85
CA ARG A 101 16.80 0.42 8.65
C ARG A 101 15.74 1.00 7.72
N CYS A 102 14.56 0.42 7.75
CA CYS A 102 13.37 0.99 7.13
C CYS A 102 12.58 1.75 8.19
N ARG A 103 12.37 3.04 7.99
CA ARG A 103 11.68 3.91 8.93
C ARG A 103 10.52 4.61 8.23
N VAL A 104 9.33 4.58 8.85
CA VAL A 104 8.19 5.38 8.39
C VAL A 104 8.45 6.85 8.70
N VAL A 105 8.22 7.72 7.74
CA VAL A 105 8.38 9.17 7.84
C VAL A 105 7.13 9.89 7.37
N GLU A 106 6.99 11.18 7.69
CA GLU A 106 5.90 12.00 7.13
C GLU A 106 6.01 12.05 5.60
N ALA A 107 4.88 12.09 4.91
CA ALA A 107 4.82 12.08 3.45
C ALA A 107 5.67 13.19 2.81
N GLY A 108 6.43 12.83 1.79
CA GLY A 108 7.38 13.69 1.10
C GLY A 108 8.76 13.76 1.73
N GLN A 109 8.98 13.09 2.86
CA GLN A 109 10.30 12.95 3.50
C GLN A 109 10.98 11.62 3.19
N GLY A 110 10.29 10.72 2.50
CA GLY A 110 10.77 9.40 2.17
C GLY A 110 11.10 9.21 0.68
N MET A 111 10.84 8.01 0.20
CA MET A 111 11.26 7.57 -1.15
C MET A 111 10.12 7.55 -2.17
N CYS A 112 8.88 7.79 -1.76
CA CYS A 112 7.74 7.72 -2.65
C CYS A 112 7.65 8.96 -3.56
N ASP A 113 7.53 8.77 -4.87
CA ASP A 113 7.12 9.83 -5.78
C ASP A 113 5.60 9.99 -5.74
N TRP A 114 5.13 10.75 -4.78
CA TRP A 114 3.71 10.99 -4.57
C TRP A 114 3.01 11.63 -5.78
N THR A 115 3.73 12.47 -6.53
CA THR A 115 3.18 13.10 -7.73
C THR A 115 2.91 12.05 -8.81
N ALA A 116 3.87 11.15 -9.06
CA ALA A 116 3.70 10.06 -10.01
C ALA A 116 2.60 9.07 -9.56
N ILE A 117 2.53 8.72 -8.26
CA ILE A 117 1.52 7.83 -7.70
C ILE A 117 0.10 8.40 -7.92
N PHE A 118 -0.13 9.66 -7.58
CA PHE A 118 -1.45 10.27 -7.75
C PHE A 118 -1.80 10.53 -9.22
N ALA A 119 -0.82 10.84 -10.06
CA ALA A 119 -1.02 10.91 -11.51
C ALA A 119 -1.45 9.55 -12.09
N GLU A 120 -0.86 8.45 -11.60
CA GLU A 120 -1.26 7.10 -11.99
C GLU A 120 -2.68 6.77 -11.54
N LEU A 121 -3.05 7.08 -10.28
CA LEU A 121 -4.41 6.90 -9.78
C LEU A 121 -5.43 7.64 -10.63
N LYS A 122 -5.11 8.89 -11.01
CA LYS A 122 -5.95 9.66 -11.95
C LYS A 122 -6.03 9.00 -13.32
N ARG A 123 -4.89 8.60 -13.89
CA ARG A 123 -4.82 7.98 -15.24
C ARG A 123 -5.71 6.75 -15.34
N ILE A 124 -5.76 5.98 -14.27
CA ILE A 124 -6.58 4.76 -14.21
C ILE A 124 -8.04 5.02 -13.81
N GLY A 125 -8.40 6.24 -13.43
CA GLY A 125 -9.74 6.56 -12.93
C GLY A 125 -10.06 5.86 -11.62
N PHE A 126 -9.09 5.79 -10.68
CA PHE A 126 -9.29 5.15 -9.39
C PHE A 126 -10.25 6.00 -8.54
N ASP A 127 -11.35 5.38 -8.11
CA ASP A 127 -12.40 5.99 -7.28
C ASP A 127 -12.57 5.31 -5.91
N GLY A 128 -11.69 4.34 -5.61
CA GLY A 128 -11.69 3.63 -4.33
C GLY A 128 -11.12 4.45 -3.18
N PRO A 129 -11.23 3.94 -1.94
CA PRO A 129 -10.72 4.62 -0.76
C PRO A 129 -9.20 4.65 -0.74
N ILE A 130 -8.65 5.79 -0.26
CA ILE A 130 -7.24 5.98 0.05
C ILE A 130 -7.10 6.06 1.57
N SER A 131 -6.33 5.15 2.17
CA SER A 131 -6.07 5.09 3.61
C SER A 131 -4.72 5.73 3.92
N ILE A 132 -4.72 6.73 4.79
CA ILE A 132 -3.49 7.41 5.25
C ILE A 132 -2.98 6.70 6.49
N HIS A 133 -1.76 6.16 6.44
CA HIS A 133 -1.13 5.40 7.51
C HIS A 133 -0.06 6.25 8.22
N CYS A 134 -0.46 6.94 9.29
CA CYS A 134 0.42 7.79 10.10
C CYS A 134 1.19 6.94 11.15
N GLU A 135 2.05 6.04 10.68
CA GLU A 135 2.81 5.10 11.53
C GLU A 135 4.22 5.61 11.89
N PHE A 136 4.53 6.85 11.56
CA PHE A 136 5.82 7.47 11.89
C PHE A 136 5.94 7.78 13.39
N GLU A 137 7.17 7.72 13.89
CA GLU A 137 7.48 8.05 15.28
C GLU A 137 7.44 9.58 15.48
N VAL A 138 6.65 10.03 16.45
CA VAL A 138 6.49 11.42 16.84
C VAL A 138 6.07 11.47 18.31
N ASP A 139 6.45 12.53 19.03
CA ASP A 139 6.01 12.75 20.39
C ASP A 139 4.48 12.75 20.47
N GLU A 140 3.93 12.13 21.51
CA GLU A 140 2.48 12.00 21.70
C GLU A 140 1.76 13.35 21.67
N SER A 141 2.40 14.39 22.25
CA SER A 141 1.89 15.77 22.24
C SER A 141 1.78 16.38 20.84
N GLN A 142 2.53 15.88 19.87
CA GLN A 142 2.59 16.36 18.49
C GLN A 142 1.84 15.45 17.51
N ARG A 143 1.37 14.29 17.96
CA ARG A 143 0.76 13.25 17.09
C ARG A 143 -0.40 13.78 16.26
N MET A 144 -1.33 14.51 16.88
CA MET A 144 -2.50 15.05 16.17
C MET A 144 -2.12 16.10 15.13
N ASP A 145 -1.11 16.89 15.38
CA ASP A 145 -0.65 17.89 14.41
C ASP A 145 0.12 17.24 13.26
N ALA A 146 0.87 16.19 13.51
CA ALA A 146 1.51 15.38 12.48
C ALA A 146 0.46 14.70 11.57
N ILE A 147 -0.58 14.10 12.14
CA ILE A 147 -1.70 13.53 11.38
C ILE A 147 -2.39 14.61 10.51
N ARG A 148 -2.62 15.80 11.04
CA ARG A 148 -3.22 16.90 10.27
C ARG A 148 -2.32 17.33 9.11
N ARG A 149 -1.00 17.37 9.29
CA ARG A 149 -0.04 17.66 8.20
C ARG A 149 -0.12 16.61 7.11
N GLU A 150 -0.13 15.31 7.46
CA GLU A 150 -0.28 14.20 6.52
C GLU A 150 -1.57 14.31 5.69
N VAL A 151 -2.70 14.49 6.36
CA VAL A 151 -3.99 14.66 5.69
C VAL A 151 -3.98 15.87 4.75
N THR A 152 -3.38 16.98 5.19
CA THR A 152 -3.27 18.20 4.39
C THR A 152 -2.39 17.96 3.16
N PHE A 153 -1.26 17.30 3.32
CA PHE A 153 -0.35 16.96 2.23
C PHE A 153 -1.07 16.19 1.13
N PHE A 154 -1.75 15.10 1.48
CA PHE A 154 -2.43 14.26 0.48
C PHE A 154 -3.66 14.95 -0.13
N LYS A 155 -4.39 15.77 0.61
CA LYS A 155 -5.50 16.59 0.05
C LYS A 155 -4.98 17.59 -0.99
N GLN A 156 -3.93 18.33 -0.68
CA GLN A 156 -3.34 19.28 -1.62
C GLN A 156 -2.77 18.57 -2.86
N LEU A 157 -2.15 17.41 -2.67
CA LEU A 157 -1.63 16.60 -3.77
C LEU A 157 -2.76 16.11 -4.68
N LYS A 158 -3.86 15.63 -4.11
CA LYS A 158 -5.05 15.21 -4.85
C LYS A 158 -5.62 16.36 -5.68
N GLU A 159 -5.78 17.54 -5.08
CA GLU A 159 -6.24 18.75 -5.78
C GLU A 159 -5.31 19.14 -6.93
N LYS A 160 -3.99 19.13 -6.66
CA LYS A 160 -2.97 19.50 -7.66
C LYS A 160 -2.94 18.54 -8.85
N THR A 161 -3.08 17.24 -8.61
CA THR A 161 -3.06 16.21 -9.66
C THR A 161 -4.43 15.98 -10.29
N GLY A 162 -5.50 16.36 -9.61
CA GLY A 162 -6.89 16.13 -10.01
C GLY A 162 -7.27 14.64 -9.94
N ALA A 163 -6.64 13.87 -9.04
CA ALA A 163 -6.89 12.46 -8.82
C ALA A 163 -8.15 12.23 -7.95
#